data_49d699036ecb25b3a1db778492760fe6
#
_entry.id   49d699036ecb25b3a1db778492760fe6
#
_cell.length_a   1.000
_cell.length_b   1.000
_cell.length_c   1.000
_cell.angle_alpha   90.00
_cell.angle_beta   90.00
_cell.angle_gamma   90.00
#
_symmetry.space_group_name_H-M   'P 1'
#
loop_
_entity.id
_entity.type
_entity.pdbx_description
1 polymer ?
#
loop_
_entity_poly.entity_id
_entity_poly.type
_entity_poly.pdbx_seq_one_letter_code
_entity_poly.pdbx_strand_id
1 'polypeptide(L)'
;MKKFSSIKLDYNYLVSTGYFIKLPVIIFVLFALLIGYNKWVPTETPQEIINTQFMMMDDLKALIAKDYSMPSSVREESEIQIAQIYQNLSEENFSYKKPVTSKKLLSIYIERIKLLNNLKTLLPNYIDKLPDISKLEEEKLILEYLSESNQDYLHYKSSYAVIKIILYFLTLGGFLFLYIFMVANFHKRKLSHKSLLKALPISMAQLNKDEWFYTLGLFYFLPVIIVLIGISLYCIAVGVNFFNYPILIATSEGSRIYSAYHMLLISIFYPVVSTYICYILEKIFVLLFKDEILSIICLLTLIATCTIFGLFKSPFGMMIVLPIIQNNQSLTIGFLLLTICMLLTFYVTNYLFIKFLDIR
;
A
#
# COMPACT_ATOMS: atom_id res chain seq x y z
N MET A 1 19.93 -15.58 -35.92
CA MET A 1 19.72 -16.61 -34.89
C MET A 1 20.62 -16.54 -33.65
N LYS A 2 21.51 -15.53 -33.45
CA LYS A 2 22.41 -15.44 -32.27
C LYS A 2 21.89 -14.60 -31.10
N LYS A 3 20.70 -13.97 -31.21
CA LYS A 3 20.10 -13.13 -30.17
C LYS A 3 19.72 -13.87 -28.87
N PHE A 4 19.55 -15.18 -28.92
CA PHE A 4 19.00 -15.97 -27.80
C PHE A 4 20.04 -16.57 -26.85
N SER A 5 21.35 -16.44 -27.10
CA SER A 5 22.35 -17.21 -26.35
C SER A 5 22.57 -16.71 -24.92
N SER A 6 22.62 -15.36 -24.69
CA SER A 6 22.83 -14.81 -23.33
C SER A 6 21.60 -14.96 -22.44
N ILE A 7 20.41 -14.68 -23.00
CA ILE A 7 19.13 -14.87 -22.29
C ILE A 7 18.90 -16.36 -21.94
N LYS A 8 19.27 -17.28 -22.85
CA LYS A 8 19.15 -18.71 -22.59
C LYS A 8 20.08 -19.18 -21.47
N LEU A 9 21.30 -18.65 -21.37
CA LEU A 9 22.23 -18.92 -20.26
C LEU A 9 21.67 -18.43 -18.92
N ASP A 10 21.13 -17.21 -18.89
CA ASP A 10 20.52 -16.64 -17.70
C ASP A 10 19.27 -17.43 -17.27
N TYR A 11 18.43 -17.84 -18.24
CA TYR A 11 17.27 -18.67 -17.98
C TYR A 11 17.66 -20.05 -17.41
N ASN A 12 18.62 -20.75 -18.04
CA ASN A 12 19.08 -22.02 -17.55
C ASN A 12 19.65 -21.93 -16.11
N TYR A 13 20.34 -20.85 -15.81
CA TYR A 13 20.81 -20.60 -14.45
C TYR A 13 19.67 -20.45 -13.46
N LEU A 14 18.64 -19.65 -13.77
CA LEU A 14 17.46 -19.47 -12.90
C LEU A 14 16.72 -20.80 -12.69
N VAL A 15 16.64 -21.64 -13.73
CA VAL A 15 16.10 -23.01 -13.60
C VAL A 15 16.97 -23.85 -12.68
N SER A 16 18.29 -23.86 -12.88
CA SER A 16 19.23 -24.68 -12.09
C SER A 16 19.29 -24.26 -10.61
N THR A 17 19.08 -22.97 -10.29
CA THR A 17 19.01 -22.46 -8.92
C THR A 17 17.65 -22.68 -8.25
N GLY A 18 16.70 -23.20 -8.99
CA GLY A 18 15.32 -23.40 -8.51
C GLY A 18 14.55 -22.10 -8.27
N TYR A 19 14.93 -21.02 -8.94
CA TYR A 19 14.29 -19.69 -8.78
C TYR A 19 12.76 -19.75 -8.95
N PHE A 20 12.30 -20.43 -10.00
CA PHE A 20 10.88 -20.56 -10.33
C PHE A 20 10.07 -21.35 -9.28
N ILE A 21 10.73 -22.12 -8.42
CA ILE A 21 10.10 -22.83 -7.30
C ILE A 21 10.26 -22.04 -6.01
N LYS A 22 11.45 -21.52 -5.74
CA LYS A 22 11.75 -20.81 -4.49
C LYS A 22 10.97 -19.51 -4.35
N LEU A 23 10.83 -18.74 -5.43
CA LEU A 23 10.12 -17.45 -5.40
C LEU A 23 8.63 -17.63 -5.04
N PRO A 24 7.83 -18.49 -5.70
CA PRO A 24 6.46 -18.75 -5.28
C PRO A 24 6.37 -19.24 -3.83
N VAL A 25 7.23 -20.18 -3.43
CA VAL A 25 7.23 -20.71 -2.05
C VAL A 25 7.48 -19.61 -1.04
N ILE A 26 8.46 -18.73 -1.25
CA ILE A 26 8.75 -17.60 -0.35
C ILE A 26 7.53 -16.67 -0.27
N ILE A 27 6.93 -16.30 -1.41
CA ILE A 27 5.77 -15.42 -1.45
C ILE A 27 4.59 -16.06 -0.71
N PHE A 28 4.28 -17.34 -0.95
CA PHE A 28 3.19 -18.03 -0.25
C PHE A 28 3.45 -18.18 1.25
N VAL A 29 4.70 -18.43 1.68
CA VAL A 29 5.06 -18.46 3.10
C VAL A 29 4.85 -17.06 3.73
N LEU A 30 5.24 -15.98 3.06
CA LEU A 30 4.99 -14.62 3.54
C LEU A 30 3.49 -14.32 3.65
N PHE A 31 2.67 -14.75 2.69
CA PHE A 31 1.20 -14.65 2.78
C PHE A 31 0.63 -15.44 3.96
N ALA A 32 1.08 -16.68 4.16
CA ALA A 32 0.64 -17.51 5.28
C ALA A 32 1.01 -16.89 6.63
N LEU A 33 2.22 -16.35 6.75
CA LEU A 33 2.66 -15.61 7.95
C LEU A 33 1.83 -14.35 8.17
N LEU A 34 1.49 -13.61 7.13
CA LEU A 34 0.67 -12.40 7.23
C LEU A 34 -0.76 -12.72 7.67
N ILE A 35 -1.37 -13.79 7.13
CA ILE A 35 -2.69 -14.28 7.53
C ILE A 35 -2.65 -14.78 8.98
N GLY A 36 -1.59 -15.50 9.35
CA GLY A 36 -1.37 -15.97 10.72
C GLY A 36 -1.20 -14.81 11.69
N TYR A 37 -0.41 -13.80 11.31
CA TYR A 37 -0.22 -12.58 12.11
C TYR A 37 -1.55 -11.85 12.35
N ASN A 38 -2.39 -11.71 11.34
CA ASN A 38 -3.72 -11.08 11.50
C ASN A 38 -4.65 -11.82 12.47
N LYS A 39 -4.48 -13.14 12.63
CA LYS A 39 -5.21 -13.91 13.64
C LYS A 39 -4.61 -13.81 15.05
N TRP A 40 -3.31 -13.53 15.13
CA TRP A 40 -2.56 -13.46 16.40
C TRP A 40 -2.54 -12.08 17.02
N VAL A 41 -2.53 -11.03 16.21
CA VAL A 41 -2.62 -9.66 16.71
C VAL A 41 -4.09 -9.36 16.97
N PRO A 42 -4.48 -9.16 18.22
CA PRO A 42 -5.85 -8.81 18.56
C PRO A 42 -6.14 -7.43 17.92
N THR A 43 -6.77 -7.43 16.76
CA THR A 43 -7.46 -6.25 16.29
C THR A 43 -8.68 -6.06 17.17
N GLU A 44 -8.88 -4.85 17.69
CA GLU A 44 -10.08 -4.53 18.47
C GLU A 44 -11.31 -5.04 17.69
N THR A 45 -12.03 -5.95 18.30
CA THR A 45 -13.26 -6.46 17.70
C THR A 45 -14.29 -5.33 17.66
N PRO A 46 -15.22 -5.31 16.70
CA PRO A 46 -16.31 -4.34 16.71
C PRO A 46 -17.03 -4.29 18.07
N GLN A 47 -17.12 -5.42 18.74
CA GLN A 47 -17.71 -5.53 20.08
C GLN A 47 -16.90 -4.78 21.14
N GLU A 48 -15.58 -4.86 21.11
CA GLU A 48 -14.70 -4.14 22.03
C GLU A 48 -14.78 -2.63 21.83
N ILE A 49 -14.84 -2.19 20.58
CA ILE A 49 -15.02 -0.76 20.23
C ILE A 49 -16.35 -0.24 20.79
N ILE A 50 -17.43 -0.98 20.60
CA ILE A 50 -18.76 -0.61 21.13
C ILE A 50 -18.72 -0.58 22.66
N ASN A 51 -18.15 -1.61 23.32
CA ASN A 51 -18.04 -1.65 24.76
C ASN A 51 -17.23 -0.47 25.32
N THR A 52 -16.14 -0.09 24.64
CA THR A 52 -15.34 1.09 25.01
C THR A 52 -16.18 2.37 24.90
N GLN A 53 -16.99 2.52 23.85
CA GLN A 53 -17.90 3.67 23.71
C GLN A 53 -19.00 3.69 24.78
N PHE A 54 -19.55 2.52 25.17
CA PHE A 54 -20.47 2.42 26.28
C PHE A 54 -19.82 2.92 27.59
N MET A 55 -18.61 2.45 27.92
CA MET A 55 -17.88 2.91 29.10
C MET A 55 -17.64 4.41 29.09
N MET A 56 -17.23 4.99 27.95
CA MET A 56 -17.03 6.44 27.82
C MET A 56 -18.33 7.24 28.08
N MET A 57 -19.48 6.72 27.61
CA MET A 57 -20.77 7.36 27.86
C MET A 57 -21.21 7.21 29.32
N ASP A 58 -20.94 6.08 29.98
CA ASP A 58 -21.19 5.87 31.41
C ASP A 58 -20.38 6.84 32.27
N ASP A 59 -19.09 6.99 31.97
CA ASP A 59 -18.20 7.92 32.65
C ASP A 59 -18.67 9.39 32.46
N LEU A 60 -19.05 9.76 31.25
CA LEU A 60 -19.56 11.08 30.93
C LEU A 60 -20.84 11.37 31.72
N LYS A 61 -21.79 10.43 31.75
CA LYS A 61 -23.04 10.53 32.51
C LYS A 61 -22.78 10.71 34.01
N ALA A 62 -21.82 9.94 34.57
CA ALA A 62 -21.44 10.06 35.96
C ALA A 62 -20.81 11.42 36.30
N LEU A 63 -20.03 12.00 35.39
CA LEU A 63 -19.43 13.32 35.52
C LEU A 63 -20.51 14.44 35.50
N ILE A 64 -21.44 14.38 34.54
CA ILE A 64 -22.55 15.32 34.41
C ILE A 64 -23.44 15.31 35.68
N ALA A 65 -23.71 14.12 36.21
CA ALA A 65 -24.53 13.98 37.43
C ALA A 65 -23.86 14.62 38.66
N LYS A 66 -22.53 14.70 38.72
CA LYS A 66 -21.75 15.30 39.81
C LYS A 66 -21.48 16.77 39.63
N ASP A 67 -21.70 17.32 38.44
CA ASP A 67 -21.44 18.74 38.16
C ASP A 67 -22.65 19.62 38.57
N TYR A 68 -22.62 20.08 39.83
CA TYR A 68 -23.67 20.93 40.38
C TYR A 68 -23.67 22.37 39.79
N SER A 69 -22.62 22.75 39.08
CA SER A 69 -22.52 24.07 38.42
C SER A 69 -23.25 24.13 37.07
N MET A 70 -23.62 22.97 36.51
CA MET A 70 -24.27 22.85 35.21
C MET A 70 -25.76 23.26 35.30
N PRO A 71 -26.26 24.10 34.37
CA PRO A 71 -27.69 24.45 34.28
C PRO A 71 -28.54 23.18 34.10
N SER A 72 -29.72 23.15 34.76
CA SER A 72 -30.60 21.98 34.71
C SER A 72 -31.06 21.63 33.28
N SER A 73 -31.34 22.66 32.46
CA SER A 73 -31.71 22.47 31.04
C SER A 73 -30.62 21.80 30.19
N VAL A 74 -29.36 22.19 30.40
CA VAL A 74 -28.21 21.60 29.70
C VAL A 74 -27.99 20.16 30.15
N ARG A 75 -28.18 19.91 31.45
CA ARG A 75 -28.06 18.53 32.00
C ARG A 75 -29.13 17.60 31.41
N GLU A 76 -30.40 18.01 31.44
CA GLU A 76 -31.52 17.25 30.90
C GLU A 76 -31.35 16.94 29.40
N GLU A 77 -30.99 17.95 28.60
CA GLU A 77 -30.74 17.79 27.20
C GLU A 77 -29.57 16.83 26.91
N SER A 78 -28.48 16.93 27.69
CA SER A 78 -27.33 16.06 27.58
C SER A 78 -27.66 14.60 27.92
N GLU A 79 -28.47 14.38 28.97
CA GLU A 79 -28.92 13.03 29.36
C GLU A 79 -29.81 12.39 28.28
N ILE A 80 -30.68 13.14 27.62
CA ILE A 80 -31.49 12.68 26.50
C ILE A 80 -30.60 12.24 25.34
N GLN A 81 -29.62 13.05 24.96
CA GLN A 81 -28.71 12.73 23.87
C GLN A 81 -27.83 11.50 24.18
N ILE A 82 -27.34 11.38 25.40
CA ILE A 82 -26.61 10.20 25.86
C ILE A 82 -27.51 8.95 25.78
N ALA A 83 -28.77 9.03 26.19
CA ALA A 83 -29.71 7.91 26.08
C ALA A 83 -29.93 7.47 24.61
N GLN A 84 -30.01 8.42 23.68
CA GLN A 84 -30.09 8.12 22.24
C GLN A 84 -28.83 7.47 21.71
N ILE A 85 -27.64 7.90 22.18
CA ILE A 85 -26.37 7.25 21.80
C ILE A 85 -26.32 5.80 22.33
N TYR A 86 -26.80 5.54 23.54
CA TYR A 86 -26.92 4.17 24.06
C TYR A 86 -27.85 3.30 23.20
N GLN A 87 -28.96 3.85 22.76
CA GLN A 87 -29.85 3.12 21.82
C GLN A 87 -29.12 2.78 20.53
N ASN A 88 -28.42 3.74 19.92
CA ASN A 88 -27.64 3.54 18.69
C ASN A 88 -26.52 2.51 18.87
N LEU A 89 -25.80 2.52 19.99
CA LEU A 89 -24.77 1.51 20.31
C LEU A 89 -25.39 0.12 20.50
N SER A 90 -26.57 0.03 21.13
CA SER A 90 -27.28 -1.22 21.31
C SER A 90 -27.75 -1.79 19.97
N GLU A 91 -28.28 -0.94 19.08
CA GLU A 91 -28.73 -1.35 17.74
C GLU A 91 -27.53 -1.80 16.88
N GLU A 92 -26.39 -1.13 16.98
CA GLU A 92 -25.15 -1.57 16.32
C GLU A 92 -24.71 -2.93 16.84
N ASN A 93 -24.69 -3.15 18.16
CA ASN A 93 -24.31 -4.40 18.77
C ASN A 93 -25.22 -5.56 18.33
N PHE A 94 -26.54 -5.31 18.23
CA PHE A 94 -27.47 -6.28 17.66
C PHE A 94 -27.22 -6.57 16.19
N SER A 95 -26.74 -5.55 15.45
CA SER A 95 -26.46 -5.67 14.03
C SER A 95 -25.30 -6.62 13.75
N TYR A 96 -24.33 -6.74 14.63
CA TYR A 96 -23.24 -7.72 14.50
C TYR A 96 -23.65 -9.16 14.79
N LYS A 97 -24.81 -9.39 15.42
CA LYS A 97 -25.35 -10.74 15.69
C LYS A 97 -26.25 -11.27 14.58
N LYS A 98 -26.69 -10.40 13.65
CA LYS A 98 -27.53 -10.73 12.49
C LYS A 98 -26.97 -10.03 11.27
N PRO A 99 -27.04 -10.62 10.06
CA PRO A 99 -26.59 -9.94 8.83
C PRO A 99 -27.45 -8.68 8.63
N VAL A 100 -26.86 -7.54 8.96
CA VAL A 100 -27.47 -6.23 8.77
C VAL A 100 -26.82 -5.58 7.56
N THR A 101 -27.63 -4.99 6.70
CA THR A 101 -27.15 -4.27 5.53
C THR A 101 -26.31 -3.07 5.96
N SER A 102 -25.23 -2.80 5.22
CA SER A 102 -24.36 -1.63 5.42
C SER A 102 -25.16 -0.31 5.48
N LYS A 103 -26.30 -0.23 4.79
CA LYS A 103 -27.23 0.92 4.85
C LYS A 103 -27.78 1.20 6.23
N LYS A 104 -28.17 0.17 6.98
CA LYS A 104 -28.69 0.34 8.34
C LYS A 104 -27.60 0.78 9.30
N LEU A 105 -26.39 0.20 9.20
CA LEU A 105 -25.24 0.66 9.98
C LEU A 105 -24.89 2.10 9.66
N LEU A 106 -24.92 2.48 8.39
CA LEU A 106 -24.65 3.86 7.97
C LEU A 106 -25.62 4.85 8.64
N SER A 107 -26.93 4.54 8.71
CA SER A 107 -27.91 5.43 9.36
C SER A 107 -27.60 5.61 10.86
N ILE A 108 -27.19 4.54 11.54
CA ILE A 108 -26.81 4.58 12.97
C ILE A 108 -25.57 5.45 13.18
N TYR A 109 -24.56 5.34 12.31
CA TYR A 109 -23.34 6.14 12.39
C TYR A 109 -23.60 7.63 12.13
N ILE A 110 -24.42 7.97 11.12
CA ILE A 110 -24.80 9.37 10.83
C ILE A 110 -25.49 9.99 12.01
N GLU A 111 -26.45 9.29 12.61
CA GLU A 111 -27.20 9.80 13.77
C GLU A 111 -26.28 9.96 14.99
N ARG A 112 -25.40 8.99 15.26
CA ARG A 112 -24.44 9.06 16.38
C ARG A 112 -23.47 10.24 16.22
N ILE A 113 -22.92 10.46 15.03
CA ILE A 113 -22.03 11.61 14.77
C ILE A 113 -22.77 12.92 15.03
N LYS A 114 -24.04 13.03 14.62
CA LYS A 114 -24.86 14.21 14.88
C LYS A 114 -25.07 14.44 16.38
N LEU A 115 -25.41 13.40 17.13
CA LEU A 115 -25.59 13.47 18.59
C LEU A 115 -24.31 13.86 19.32
N LEU A 116 -23.16 13.28 18.93
CA LEU A 116 -21.86 13.61 19.51
C LEU A 116 -21.43 15.05 19.21
N ASN A 117 -21.69 15.55 18.01
CA ASN A 117 -21.42 16.95 17.67
C ASN A 117 -22.31 17.91 18.49
N ASN A 118 -23.57 17.56 18.74
CA ASN A 118 -24.43 18.35 19.62
C ASN A 118 -23.92 18.30 21.07
N LEU A 119 -23.53 17.12 21.59
CA LEU A 119 -22.93 17.02 22.93
C LEU A 119 -21.64 17.82 23.05
N LYS A 120 -20.81 17.86 22.01
CA LYS A 120 -19.59 18.69 21.99
C LYS A 120 -19.89 20.18 22.13
N THR A 121 -21.01 20.64 21.57
CA THR A 121 -21.43 22.05 21.73
C THR A 121 -22.07 22.33 23.08
N LEU A 122 -22.82 21.39 23.64
CA LEU A 122 -23.46 21.50 24.94
C LEU A 122 -22.48 21.39 26.11
N LEU A 123 -21.45 20.54 25.94
CA LEU A 123 -20.50 20.15 26.97
C LEU A 123 -19.05 20.48 26.60
N PRO A 124 -18.70 21.77 26.40
CA PRO A 124 -17.35 22.14 25.94
C PRO A 124 -16.23 21.73 26.92
N ASN A 125 -16.54 21.62 28.22
CA ASN A 125 -15.57 21.24 29.25
C ASN A 125 -15.30 19.71 29.30
N TYR A 126 -16.06 18.88 28.55
CA TYR A 126 -16.00 17.43 28.59
C TYR A 126 -15.63 16.83 27.21
N ILE A 127 -15.11 17.63 26.29
CA ILE A 127 -14.77 17.20 24.92
C ILE A 127 -13.82 16.01 24.93
N ASP A 128 -12.83 15.98 25.84
CA ASP A 128 -11.84 14.91 25.96
C ASP A 128 -12.44 13.59 26.46
N LYS A 129 -13.68 13.60 26.94
CA LYS A 129 -14.42 12.40 27.41
C LYS A 129 -15.35 11.84 26.35
N LEU A 130 -15.54 12.55 25.25
CA LEU A 130 -16.34 12.07 24.13
C LEU A 130 -15.55 11.11 23.25
N PRO A 131 -16.21 10.15 22.60
CA PRO A 131 -15.60 9.31 21.56
C PRO A 131 -15.00 10.17 20.44
N ASP A 132 -13.93 9.65 19.83
CA ASP A 132 -13.27 10.33 18.71
C ASP A 132 -14.17 10.35 17.47
N ILE A 133 -14.73 11.52 17.19
CA ILE A 133 -15.65 11.75 16.07
C ILE A 133 -14.94 11.50 14.73
N SER A 134 -13.62 11.79 14.64
CA SER A 134 -12.89 11.60 13.39
C SER A 134 -12.84 10.12 12.96
N LYS A 135 -12.70 9.20 13.92
CA LYS A 135 -12.76 7.77 13.64
C LYS A 135 -14.16 7.31 13.19
N LEU A 136 -15.21 7.90 13.76
CA LEU A 136 -16.58 7.61 13.35
C LEU A 136 -16.89 8.16 11.94
N GLU A 137 -16.32 9.31 11.58
CA GLU A 137 -16.43 9.87 10.24
C GLU A 137 -15.69 8.99 9.21
N GLU A 138 -14.54 8.44 9.55
CA GLU A 138 -13.83 7.47 8.71
C GLU A 138 -14.64 6.19 8.48
N GLU A 139 -15.22 5.62 9.54
CA GLU A 139 -16.10 4.46 9.42
C GLU A 139 -17.37 4.77 8.63
N LYS A 140 -17.95 5.95 8.80
CA LYS A 140 -19.08 6.43 8.00
C LYS A 140 -18.74 6.44 6.51
N LEU A 141 -17.59 6.99 6.11
CA LEU A 141 -17.15 6.99 4.72
C LEU A 141 -17.04 5.56 4.15
N ILE A 142 -16.49 4.63 4.92
CA ILE A 142 -16.42 3.22 4.54
C ILE A 142 -17.83 2.63 4.35
N LEU A 143 -18.74 2.89 5.29
CA LEU A 143 -20.11 2.38 5.22
C LEU A 143 -20.90 2.98 4.05
N GLU A 144 -20.69 4.26 3.70
CA GLU A 144 -21.25 4.89 2.49
C GLU A 144 -20.83 4.10 1.25
N TYR A 145 -19.54 3.85 1.08
CA TYR A 145 -19.01 3.11 -0.06
C TYR A 145 -19.53 1.66 -0.12
N LEU A 146 -19.55 0.96 1.02
CA LEU A 146 -20.07 -0.41 1.11
C LEU A 146 -21.58 -0.48 0.82
N SER A 147 -22.33 0.54 1.25
CA SER A 147 -23.78 0.61 0.99
C SER A 147 -24.10 0.82 -0.48
N GLU A 148 -23.29 1.58 -1.21
CA GLU A 148 -23.41 1.78 -2.66
C GLU A 148 -23.02 0.52 -3.43
N SER A 149 -22.00 -0.21 -2.97
CA SER A 149 -21.51 -1.45 -3.61
C SER A 149 -22.23 -2.72 -3.17
N ASN A 150 -23.27 -2.63 -2.29
CA ASN A 150 -23.99 -3.75 -1.70
C ASN A 150 -23.10 -4.82 -1.05
N GLN A 151 -22.03 -4.40 -0.36
CA GLN A 151 -21.12 -5.30 0.34
C GLN A 151 -21.45 -5.40 1.82
N ASP A 152 -21.13 -6.57 2.41
CA ASP A 152 -21.32 -6.83 3.83
C ASP A 152 -20.15 -6.24 4.64
N TYR A 153 -20.49 -5.43 5.66
CA TYR A 153 -19.52 -4.79 6.54
C TYR A 153 -18.71 -5.80 7.38
N LEU A 154 -19.31 -6.91 7.81
CA LEU A 154 -18.59 -7.91 8.60
C LEU A 154 -17.51 -8.63 7.81
N HIS A 155 -17.81 -9.02 6.56
CA HIS A 155 -16.80 -9.58 5.66
C HIS A 155 -15.68 -8.58 5.37
N TYR A 156 -16.06 -7.30 5.18
CA TYR A 156 -15.08 -6.23 5.04
C TYR A 156 -14.14 -6.15 6.24
N LYS A 157 -14.67 -6.04 7.47
CA LYS A 157 -13.85 -5.90 8.70
C LYS A 157 -12.93 -7.09 8.92
N SER A 158 -13.38 -8.32 8.68
CA SER A 158 -12.59 -9.53 8.91
C SER A 158 -11.34 -9.64 8.04
N SER A 159 -11.37 -9.05 6.83
CA SER A 159 -10.29 -9.11 5.85
C SER A 159 -9.47 -7.82 5.75
N TYR A 160 -9.97 -6.72 6.36
CA TYR A 160 -9.42 -5.37 6.16
C TYR A 160 -7.93 -5.27 6.47
N ALA A 161 -7.49 -5.80 7.61
CA ALA A 161 -6.09 -5.69 8.02
C ALA A 161 -5.14 -6.38 7.03
N VAL A 162 -5.49 -7.59 6.56
CA VAL A 162 -4.66 -8.33 5.60
C VAL A 162 -4.58 -7.61 4.26
N ILE A 163 -5.73 -7.22 3.71
CA ILE A 163 -5.79 -6.54 2.41
C ILE A 163 -5.07 -5.19 2.49
N LYS A 164 -5.30 -4.42 3.55
CA LYS A 164 -4.65 -3.13 3.78
C LYS A 164 -3.12 -3.27 3.82
N ILE A 165 -2.59 -4.20 4.62
CA ILE A 165 -1.13 -4.41 4.73
C ILE A 165 -0.53 -4.78 3.37
N ILE A 166 -1.16 -5.69 2.62
CA ILE A 166 -0.69 -6.08 1.29
C ILE A 166 -0.66 -4.86 0.36
N LEU A 167 -1.76 -4.10 0.29
CA LEU A 167 -1.85 -2.94 -0.58
C LEU A 167 -0.89 -1.82 -0.17
N TYR A 168 -0.70 -1.59 1.13
CA TYR A 168 0.29 -0.62 1.61
C TYR A 168 1.71 -1.06 1.24
N PHE A 169 2.06 -2.35 1.39
CA PHE A 169 3.35 -2.87 0.93
C PHE A 169 3.56 -2.63 -0.56
N LEU A 170 2.52 -2.86 -1.38
CA LEU A 170 2.60 -2.66 -2.82
C LEU A 170 2.72 -1.18 -3.20
N THR A 171 1.94 -0.31 -2.57
CA THR A 171 1.97 1.14 -2.81
C THR A 171 3.22 1.82 -2.29
N LEU A 172 3.88 1.25 -1.26
CA LEU A 172 5.21 1.63 -0.79
C LEU A 172 6.34 1.14 -1.71
N GLY A 173 6.01 0.53 -2.85
CA GLY A 173 7.00 0.10 -3.83
C GLY A 173 7.59 -1.28 -3.56
N GLY A 174 6.87 -2.17 -2.87
CA GLY A 174 7.37 -3.50 -2.53
C GLY A 174 7.89 -4.30 -3.74
N PHE A 175 7.20 -4.23 -4.89
CA PHE A 175 7.67 -4.86 -6.11
C PHE A 175 8.92 -4.18 -6.68
N LEU A 176 9.04 -2.86 -6.55
CA LEU A 176 10.23 -2.13 -6.98
C LEU A 176 11.44 -2.51 -6.13
N PHE A 177 11.28 -2.66 -4.82
CA PHE A 177 12.35 -3.11 -3.92
C PHE A 177 12.79 -4.54 -4.24
N LEU A 178 11.86 -5.46 -4.46
CA LEU A 178 12.18 -6.82 -4.90
C LEU A 178 12.94 -6.82 -6.23
N TYR A 179 12.51 -5.98 -7.17
CA TYR A 179 13.16 -5.81 -8.47
C TYR A 179 14.61 -5.32 -8.32
N ILE A 180 14.85 -4.27 -7.53
CA ILE A 180 16.19 -3.73 -7.25
C ILE A 180 17.11 -4.81 -6.72
N PHE A 181 16.64 -5.58 -5.72
CA PHE A 181 17.41 -6.66 -5.13
C PHE A 181 17.81 -7.74 -6.14
N MET A 182 16.86 -8.15 -6.98
CA MET A 182 17.10 -9.18 -7.99
C MET A 182 18.03 -8.70 -9.11
N VAL A 183 17.87 -7.44 -9.53
CA VAL A 183 18.68 -6.84 -10.60
C VAL A 183 20.12 -6.62 -10.17
N ALA A 184 20.38 -6.20 -8.93
CA ALA A 184 21.73 -6.08 -8.40
C ALA A 184 22.51 -7.40 -8.48
N ASN A 185 21.88 -8.47 -8.02
CA ASN A 185 22.45 -9.82 -8.10
C ASN A 185 22.68 -10.27 -9.57
N PHE A 186 21.76 -9.93 -10.47
CA PHE A 186 21.89 -10.21 -11.90
C PHE A 186 23.11 -9.46 -12.49
N HIS A 187 23.30 -8.18 -12.19
CA HIS A 187 24.42 -7.39 -12.69
C HIS A 187 25.76 -7.88 -12.13
N LYS A 188 25.84 -8.23 -10.84
CA LYS A 188 27.07 -8.79 -10.25
C LYS A 188 27.53 -10.07 -10.96
N ARG A 189 26.59 -10.97 -11.24
CA ARG A 189 26.91 -12.21 -11.98
C ARG A 189 27.40 -11.91 -13.39
N LYS A 190 26.82 -10.92 -14.07
CA LYS A 190 27.28 -10.53 -15.41
C LYS A 190 28.68 -9.93 -15.40
N LEU A 191 29.08 -9.25 -14.34
CA LEU A 191 30.45 -8.76 -14.18
C LEU A 191 31.46 -9.90 -14.20
N SER A 192 31.16 -11.05 -13.61
CA SER A 192 32.05 -12.23 -13.63
C SER A 192 32.25 -12.81 -15.04
N HIS A 193 31.32 -12.55 -15.97
CA HIS A 193 31.36 -13.02 -17.35
C HIS A 193 31.61 -11.89 -18.39
N LYS A 194 32.23 -10.79 -17.95
CA LYS A 194 32.46 -9.58 -18.77
C LYS A 194 33.22 -9.86 -20.09
N SER A 195 34.14 -10.81 -20.10
CA SER A 195 34.89 -11.23 -21.31
C SER A 195 34.00 -11.84 -22.39
N LEU A 196 33.00 -12.64 -21.98
CA LEU A 196 32.03 -13.23 -22.89
C LEU A 196 31.08 -12.20 -23.50
N LEU A 197 30.65 -11.22 -22.69
CA LEU A 197 29.78 -10.13 -23.15
C LEU A 197 30.46 -9.24 -24.20
N LYS A 198 31.79 -9.01 -24.07
CA LYS A 198 32.57 -8.24 -25.03
C LYS A 198 32.71 -8.94 -26.41
N ALA A 199 32.60 -10.25 -26.43
CA ALA A 199 32.71 -11.02 -27.68
C ALA A 199 31.39 -11.07 -28.48
N LEU A 200 30.28 -10.52 -27.94
CA LEU A 200 29.00 -10.50 -28.63
C LEU A 200 28.93 -9.33 -29.64
N PRO A 201 28.55 -9.58 -30.89
CA PRO A 201 28.42 -8.54 -31.94
C PRO A 201 27.07 -7.80 -31.80
N ILE A 202 26.78 -7.27 -30.62
CA ILE A 202 25.52 -6.58 -30.29
C ILE A 202 25.87 -5.21 -29.74
N SER A 203 25.14 -4.15 -30.15
CA SER A 203 25.31 -2.84 -29.55
C SER A 203 24.92 -2.88 -28.06
N MET A 204 25.65 -2.15 -27.22
CA MET A 204 25.37 -2.09 -25.78
C MET A 204 23.97 -1.52 -25.47
N ALA A 205 23.48 -0.59 -26.30
CA ALA A 205 22.13 -0.08 -26.19
C ALA A 205 21.06 -1.16 -26.35
N GLN A 206 21.23 -1.99 -27.37
CA GLN A 206 20.32 -3.11 -27.62
C GLN A 206 20.44 -4.17 -26.53
N LEU A 207 21.65 -4.48 -26.07
CA LEU A 207 21.88 -5.41 -24.96
C LEU A 207 21.17 -4.91 -23.68
N ASN A 208 21.34 -3.65 -23.30
CA ASN A 208 20.68 -3.07 -22.13
C ASN A 208 19.15 -3.14 -22.24
N LYS A 209 18.60 -2.84 -23.41
CA LYS A 209 17.16 -2.92 -23.64
C LYS A 209 16.64 -4.35 -23.49
N ASP A 210 17.29 -5.30 -24.17
CA ASP A 210 16.88 -6.71 -24.14
C ASP A 210 17.00 -7.29 -22.72
N GLU A 211 18.05 -6.95 -21.99
CA GLU A 211 18.26 -7.34 -20.60
C GLU A 211 17.22 -6.71 -19.65
N TRP A 212 16.89 -5.43 -19.82
CA TRP A 212 15.85 -4.79 -19.01
C TRP A 212 14.49 -5.47 -19.22
N PHE A 213 14.07 -5.71 -20.48
CA PHE A 213 12.82 -6.41 -20.74
C PHE A 213 12.79 -7.81 -20.12
N TYR A 214 13.92 -8.52 -20.17
CA TYR A 214 14.05 -9.84 -19.56
C TYR A 214 13.92 -9.75 -18.03
N THR A 215 14.64 -8.84 -17.39
CA THR A 215 14.58 -8.64 -15.94
C THR A 215 13.22 -8.12 -15.49
N LEU A 216 12.57 -7.23 -16.25
CA LEU A 216 11.22 -6.75 -16.01
C LEU A 216 10.21 -7.92 -16.00
N GLY A 217 10.28 -8.81 -16.98
CA GLY A 217 9.40 -9.98 -17.03
C GLY A 217 9.58 -10.93 -15.85
N LEU A 218 10.83 -11.25 -15.51
CA LEU A 218 11.15 -12.26 -14.50
C LEU A 218 11.18 -11.73 -13.06
N PHE A 219 11.69 -10.51 -12.84
CA PHE A 219 11.93 -10.00 -11.50
C PHE A 219 10.87 -9.00 -11.04
N TYR A 220 10.04 -8.52 -11.95
CA TYR A 220 8.93 -7.64 -11.64
C TYR A 220 7.57 -8.30 -11.90
N PHE A 221 7.26 -8.67 -13.14
CA PHE A 221 5.95 -9.21 -13.48
C PHE A 221 5.68 -10.62 -12.92
N LEU A 222 6.67 -11.51 -12.86
CA LEU A 222 6.44 -12.82 -12.27
C LEU A 222 6.06 -12.76 -10.78
N PRO A 223 6.76 -12.02 -9.90
CA PRO A 223 6.31 -11.79 -8.52
C PRO A 223 4.91 -11.15 -8.44
N VAL A 224 4.61 -10.17 -9.31
CA VAL A 224 3.28 -9.55 -9.40
C VAL A 224 2.20 -10.59 -9.66
N ILE A 225 2.38 -11.44 -10.65
CA ILE A 225 1.41 -12.50 -11.00
C ILE A 225 1.18 -13.45 -9.82
N ILE A 226 2.25 -13.86 -9.13
CA ILE A 226 2.16 -14.78 -7.98
C ILE A 226 1.38 -14.11 -6.84
N VAL A 227 1.64 -12.82 -6.54
CA VAL A 227 0.91 -12.06 -5.51
C VAL A 227 -0.56 -11.88 -5.91
N LEU A 228 -0.85 -11.60 -7.18
CA LEU A 228 -2.23 -11.50 -7.68
C LEU A 228 -3.00 -12.80 -7.48
N ILE A 229 -2.37 -13.95 -7.79
CA ILE A 229 -2.97 -15.26 -7.55
C ILE A 229 -3.23 -15.45 -6.05
N GLY A 230 -2.26 -15.11 -5.18
CA GLY A 230 -2.40 -15.20 -3.73
C GLY A 230 -3.55 -14.35 -3.19
N ILE A 231 -3.65 -13.09 -3.61
CA ILE A 231 -4.76 -12.19 -3.24
C ILE A 231 -6.10 -12.75 -3.72
N SER A 232 -6.18 -13.23 -4.96
CA SER A 232 -7.41 -13.78 -5.53
C SER A 232 -7.88 -15.01 -4.75
N LEU A 233 -6.99 -15.93 -4.42
CA LEU A 233 -7.30 -17.11 -3.62
C LEU A 233 -7.77 -16.72 -2.20
N TYR A 234 -7.11 -15.74 -1.58
CA TYR A 234 -7.51 -15.23 -0.26
C TYR A 234 -8.91 -14.60 -0.30
N CYS A 235 -9.19 -13.75 -1.28
CA CYS A 235 -10.49 -13.09 -1.42
C CYS A 235 -11.62 -14.10 -1.66
N ILE A 236 -11.38 -15.15 -2.48
CA ILE A 236 -12.34 -16.24 -2.68
C ILE A 236 -12.59 -16.99 -1.37
N ALA A 237 -11.53 -17.31 -0.61
CA ALA A 237 -11.64 -18.06 0.64
C ALA A 237 -12.41 -17.29 1.74
N VAL A 238 -12.30 -15.95 1.74
CA VAL A 238 -13.00 -15.08 2.72
C VAL A 238 -14.36 -14.62 2.22
N GLY A 239 -14.69 -14.81 0.94
CA GLY A 239 -15.96 -14.37 0.34
C GLY A 239 -16.05 -12.86 0.10
N VAL A 240 -14.90 -12.20 -0.17
CA VAL A 240 -14.81 -10.74 -0.36
C VAL A 240 -14.65 -10.40 -1.83
N ASN A 241 -15.36 -9.38 -2.29
CA ASN A 241 -15.18 -8.83 -3.62
C ASN A 241 -14.05 -7.78 -3.63
N PHE A 242 -12.88 -8.16 -4.14
CA PHE A 242 -11.71 -7.30 -4.19
C PHE A 242 -11.87 -6.07 -5.08
N PHE A 243 -12.64 -6.16 -6.15
CA PHE A 243 -12.80 -5.05 -7.11
C PHE A 243 -13.38 -3.79 -6.46
N ASN A 244 -14.36 -3.97 -5.59
CA ASN A 244 -15.05 -2.87 -4.90
C ASN A 244 -14.67 -2.81 -3.40
N TYR A 245 -13.51 -3.34 -3.02
CA TYR A 245 -13.08 -3.32 -1.62
C TYR A 245 -12.54 -1.93 -1.25
N PRO A 246 -13.13 -1.22 -0.27
CA PRO A 246 -12.70 0.13 0.10
C PRO A 246 -11.43 0.12 0.95
N ILE A 247 -10.48 0.97 0.58
CA ILE A 247 -9.27 1.24 1.37
C ILE A 247 -9.25 2.72 1.72
N LEU A 248 -9.24 2.99 3.01
CA LEU A 248 -9.11 4.34 3.54
C LEU A 248 -7.63 4.75 3.57
N ILE A 249 -7.31 5.88 2.95
CA ILE A 249 -5.99 6.48 2.96
C ILE A 249 -6.10 7.88 3.56
N ALA A 250 -5.34 8.13 4.62
CA ALA A 250 -5.17 9.47 5.16
C ALA A 250 -4.35 10.31 4.16
N THR A 251 -4.89 11.45 3.78
CA THR A 251 -4.26 12.44 2.90
C THR A 251 -4.06 13.77 3.65
N SER A 252 -3.29 14.68 3.07
CA SER A 252 -3.07 16.01 3.65
C SER A 252 -4.37 16.85 3.80
N GLU A 253 -5.42 16.50 3.06
CA GLU A 253 -6.72 17.19 3.08
C GLU A 253 -7.81 16.42 3.84
N GLY A 254 -7.46 15.27 4.46
CA GLY A 254 -8.40 14.38 5.14
C GLY A 254 -8.35 12.95 4.60
N SER A 255 -9.22 12.09 5.08
CA SER A 255 -9.29 10.70 4.68
C SER A 255 -10.06 10.52 3.36
N ARG A 256 -9.52 9.75 2.43
CA ARG A 256 -10.16 9.41 1.14
C ARG A 256 -10.25 7.90 0.96
N ILE A 257 -11.29 7.47 0.26
CA ILE A 257 -11.49 6.06 -0.09
C ILE A 257 -11.02 5.78 -1.51
N TYR A 258 -10.26 4.71 -1.66
CA TYR A 258 -9.85 4.13 -2.93
C TYR A 258 -10.34 2.68 -3.00
N SER A 259 -10.74 2.20 -4.18
CA SER A 259 -10.98 0.76 -4.34
C SER A 259 -9.64 0.01 -4.32
N ALA A 260 -9.62 -1.16 -3.68
CA ALA A 260 -8.43 -2.02 -3.62
C ALA A 260 -7.89 -2.36 -5.02
N TYR A 261 -8.79 -2.58 -5.98
CA TYR A 261 -8.43 -2.84 -7.37
C TYR A 261 -7.71 -1.65 -8.01
N HIS A 262 -8.21 -0.42 -7.82
CA HIS A 262 -7.58 0.78 -8.35
C HIS A 262 -6.19 0.99 -7.76
N MET A 263 -6.06 0.83 -6.43
CA MET A 263 -4.78 0.89 -5.73
C MET A 263 -3.78 -0.16 -6.25
N LEU A 264 -4.27 -1.38 -6.48
CA LEU A 264 -3.46 -2.47 -7.03
C LEU A 264 -2.93 -2.13 -8.43
N LEU A 265 -3.82 -1.67 -9.33
CA LEU A 265 -3.42 -1.31 -10.70
C LEU A 265 -2.36 -0.20 -10.70
N ILE A 266 -2.58 0.86 -9.93
CA ILE A 266 -1.60 1.96 -9.82
C ILE A 266 -0.28 1.42 -9.29
N SER A 267 -0.30 0.58 -8.24
CA SER A 267 0.91 0.02 -7.63
C SER A 267 1.70 -0.92 -8.55
N ILE A 268 1.04 -1.53 -9.53
CA ILE A 268 1.69 -2.39 -10.52
C ILE A 268 2.23 -1.57 -11.69
N PHE A 269 1.40 -0.74 -12.30
CA PHE A 269 1.76 -0.12 -13.58
C PHE A 269 2.60 1.15 -13.41
N TYR A 270 2.37 1.92 -12.35
CA TYR A 270 3.12 3.15 -12.12
C TYR A 270 4.63 2.92 -11.96
N PRO A 271 5.11 1.95 -11.15
CA PRO A 271 6.55 1.76 -10.97
C PRO A 271 7.27 1.10 -12.17
N VAL A 272 6.55 0.59 -13.18
CA VAL A 272 7.19 -0.04 -14.36
C VAL A 272 8.22 0.88 -15.02
N VAL A 273 7.89 2.18 -15.13
CA VAL A 273 8.82 3.18 -15.68
C VAL A 273 10.05 3.33 -14.80
N SER A 274 9.86 3.29 -13.48
CA SER A 274 10.95 3.38 -12.51
C SER A 274 11.91 2.18 -12.56
N THR A 275 11.43 1.01 -12.99
CA THR A 275 12.30 -0.18 -13.11
C THR A 275 13.45 0.02 -14.08
N TYR A 276 13.25 0.80 -15.15
CA TYR A 276 14.34 1.09 -16.09
C TYR A 276 15.43 1.98 -15.45
N ILE A 277 15.00 3.00 -14.72
CA ILE A 277 15.92 3.90 -14.00
C ILE A 277 16.71 3.10 -12.98
N CYS A 278 16.02 2.28 -12.18
CA CYS A 278 16.65 1.39 -11.20
C CYS A 278 17.61 0.38 -11.86
N TYR A 279 17.24 -0.21 -13.00
CA TYR A 279 18.08 -1.13 -13.76
C TYR A 279 19.42 -0.49 -14.15
N ILE A 280 19.38 0.74 -14.68
CA ILE A 280 20.58 1.46 -15.10
C ILE A 280 21.44 1.88 -13.90
N LEU A 281 20.82 2.43 -12.86
CA LEU A 281 21.54 2.86 -11.66
C LEU A 281 22.21 1.70 -10.93
N GLU A 282 21.50 0.58 -10.78
CA GLU A 282 22.08 -0.64 -10.20
C GLU A 282 23.26 -1.14 -11.02
N LYS A 283 23.17 -1.11 -12.34
CA LYS A 283 24.28 -1.48 -13.21
C LYS A 283 25.50 -0.57 -12.96
N ILE A 284 25.31 0.73 -12.82
CA ILE A 284 26.36 1.70 -12.54
C ILE A 284 26.95 1.45 -11.15
N PHE A 285 26.13 1.30 -10.12
CA PHE A 285 26.58 1.10 -8.75
C PHE A 285 27.32 -0.23 -8.58
N VAL A 286 26.84 -1.32 -9.18
CA VAL A 286 27.54 -2.61 -9.17
C VAL A 286 28.88 -2.52 -9.90
N LEU A 287 28.99 -1.73 -10.97
CA LEU A 287 30.27 -1.49 -11.65
C LEU A 287 31.25 -0.67 -10.80
N LEU A 288 30.74 0.31 -10.03
CA LEU A 288 31.55 1.17 -9.17
C LEU A 288 32.04 0.44 -7.91
N PHE A 289 31.13 -0.21 -7.21
CA PHE A 289 31.41 -0.82 -5.91
C PHE A 289 31.90 -2.27 -6.02
N LYS A 290 31.61 -2.94 -7.13
CA LYS A 290 31.84 -4.39 -7.34
C LYS A 290 31.16 -5.29 -6.28
N ASP A 291 30.23 -4.71 -5.53
CA ASP A 291 29.47 -5.32 -4.45
C ASP A 291 27.96 -5.08 -4.66
N GLU A 292 27.16 -6.14 -4.60
CA GLU A 292 25.71 -6.07 -4.81
C GLU A 292 25.00 -5.44 -3.61
N ILE A 293 25.44 -5.76 -2.39
CA ILE A 293 24.79 -5.30 -1.17
C ILE A 293 24.96 -3.78 -1.03
N LEU A 294 26.19 -3.29 -1.26
CA LEU A 294 26.48 -1.87 -1.20
C LEU A 294 25.70 -1.09 -2.28
N SER A 295 25.59 -1.66 -3.48
CA SER A 295 24.80 -1.12 -4.57
C SER A 295 23.32 -0.96 -4.20
N ILE A 296 22.72 -2.03 -3.64
CA ILE A 296 21.31 -2.01 -3.17
C ILE A 296 21.13 -0.95 -2.08
N ILE A 297 22.01 -0.93 -1.08
CA ILE A 297 21.94 0.04 0.03
C ILE A 297 21.98 1.47 -0.52
N CYS A 298 22.90 1.78 -1.43
CA CYS A 298 23.02 3.11 -2.02
C CYS A 298 21.75 3.52 -2.76
N LEU A 299 21.17 2.64 -3.58
CA LEU A 299 19.96 2.97 -4.35
C LEU A 299 18.74 3.10 -3.42
N LEU A 300 18.56 2.18 -2.48
CA LEU A 300 17.45 2.25 -1.52
C LEU A 300 17.57 3.49 -0.61
N THR A 301 18.77 3.83 -0.16
CA THR A 301 19.01 5.05 0.63
C THR A 301 18.66 6.30 -0.18
N LEU A 302 19.01 6.35 -1.45
CA LEU A 302 18.68 7.46 -2.34
C LEU A 302 17.17 7.64 -2.48
N ILE A 303 16.43 6.55 -2.75
CA ILE A 303 14.97 6.57 -2.86
C ILE A 303 14.34 6.97 -1.52
N ALA A 304 14.74 6.34 -0.42
CA ALA A 304 14.22 6.62 0.91
C ALA A 304 14.47 8.07 1.34
N THR A 305 15.67 8.59 1.13
CA THR A 305 16.02 9.98 1.44
C THR A 305 15.13 10.96 0.67
N CYS A 306 14.96 10.77 -0.64
CA CYS A 306 14.08 11.63 -1.44
C CYS A 306 12.61 11.55 -0.99
N THR A 307 12.16 10.38 -0.54
CA THR A 307 10.79 10.20 -0.05
C THR A 307 10.60 10.85 1.32
N ILE A 308 11.51 10.64 2.27
CA ILE A 308 11.43 11.16 3.65
C ILE A 308 11.51 12.69 3.68
N PHE A 309 12.43 13.28 2.91
CA PHE A 309 12.56 14.74 2.82
C PHE A 309 11.50 15.42 1.96
N GLY A 310 10.46 14.70 1.54
CA GLY A 310 9.36 15.29 0.77
C GLY A 310 9.77 15.76 -0.62
N LEU A 311 10.86 15.27 -1.17
CA LEU A 311 11.31 15.57 -2.53
C LEU A 311 10.48 14.81 -3.56
N PHE A 312 9.15 14.84 -3.41
CA PHE A 312 8.20 14.11 -4.29
C PHE A 312 8.24 14.58 -5.74
N LYS A 313 8.79 15.79 -6.00
CA LYS A 313 9.03 16.29 -7.36
C LYS A 313 10.32 15.74 -7.98
N SER A 314 11.17 15.06 -7.21
CA SER A 314 12.36 14.39 -7.74
C SER A 314 11.99 13.04 -8.38
N PRO A 315 12.73 12.57 -9.38
CA PRO A 315 12.48 11.26 -9.99
C PRO A 315 12.46 10.11 -8.97
N PHE A 316 13.29 10.19 -7.93
CA PHE A 316 13.38 9.15 -6.90
C PHE A 316 12.20 9.20 -5.92
N GLY A 317 11.76 10.39 -5.52
CA GLY A 317 10.58 10.55 -4.67
C GLY A 317 9.28 10.13 -5.37
N MET A 318 9.24 10.22 -6.70
CA MET A 318 8.10 9.79 -7.52
C MET A 318 8.05 8.28 -7.79
N MET A 319 9.06 7.50 -7.37
CA MET A 319 9.06 6.05 -7.58
C MET A 319 8.09 5.31 -6.67
N ILE A 320 7.67 5.93 -5.56
CA ILE A 320 6.76 5.34 -4.57
C ILE A 320 5.39 6.01 -4.67
N VAL A 321 4.35 5.19 -4.82
CA VAL A 321 2.98 5.66 -5.09
C VAL A 321 2.31 6.25 -3.84
N LEU A 322 2.45 5.61 -2.69
CA LEU A 322 1.70 5.98 -1.47
C LEU A 322 1.95 7.42 -1.02
N PRO A 323 3.20 7.92 -0.93
CA PRO A 323 3.45 9.32 -0.55
C PRO A 323 2.86 10.34 -1.52
N ILE A 324 2.78 10.01 -2.83
CA ILE A 324 2.17 10.87 -3.84
C ILE A 324 0.67 11.01 -3.58
N ILE A 325 -0.01 9.90 -3.30
CA ILE A 325 -1.45 9.89 -2.96
C ILE A 325 -1.70 10.65 -1.66
N GLN A 326 -0.90 10.39 -0.63
CA GLN A 326 -1.05 11.03 0.69
C GLN A 326 -0.87 12.55 0.65
N ASN A 327 -0.01 13.06 -0.24
CA ASN A 327 0.24 14.48 -0.43
C ASN A 327 -0.62 15.11 -1.54
N ASN A 328 -1.68 14.45 -1.98
CA ASN A 328 -2.59 14.92 -3.03
C ASN A 328 -1.90 15.32 -4.34
N GLN A 329 -0.76 14.72 -4.65
CA GLN A 329 -0.04 15.01 -5.89
C GLN A 329 -0.63 14.24 -7.06
N SER A 330 -0.57 14.84 -8.25
CA SER A 330 -1.06 14.19 -9.46
C SER A 330 -0.18 13.03 -9.88
N LEU A 331 -0.72 11.80 -9.82
CA LEU A 331 -0.07 10.60 -10.34
C LEU A 331 0.25 10.71 -11.83
N THR A 332 -0.58 11.41 -12.60
CA THR A 332 -0.37 11.62 -14.03
C THR A 332 0.88 12.46 -14.30
N ILE A 333 1.06 13.55 -13.55
CA ILE A 333 2.27 14.40 -13.64
C ILE A 333 3.50 13.60 -13.21
N GLY A 334 3.40 12.85 -12.12
CA GLY A 334 4.48 11.97 -11.65
C GLY A 334 4.89 10.94 -12.71
N PHE A 335 3.92 10.27 -13.34
CA PHE A 335 4.17 9.31 -14.42
C PHE A 335 4.84 9.95 -15.63
N LEU A 336 4.39 11.13 -16.07
CA LEU A 336 5.01 11.87 -17.17
C LEU A 336 6.47 12.25 -16.88
N LEU A 337 6.74 12.77 -15.68
CA LEU A 337 8.09 13.13 -15.26
C LEU A 337 9.01 11.90 -15.18
N LEU A 338 8.55 10.79 -14.64
CA LEU A 338 9.30 9.53 -14.64
C LEU A 338 9.58 9.04 -16.07
N THR A 339 8.63 9.17 -16.98
CA THR A 339 8.81 8.79 -18.38
C THR A 339 9.87 9.66 -19.06
N ILE A 340 9.85 10.98 -18.81
CA ILE A 340 10.89 11.90 -19.31
C ILE A 340 12.26 11.53 -18.74
N CYS A 341 12.35 11.26 -17.43
CA CYS A 341 13.59 10.82 -16.79
C CYS A 341 14.10 9.48 -17.35
N MET A 342 13.19 8.54 -17.63
CA MET A 342 13.54 7.28 -18.30
C MET A 342 14.14 7.52 -19.68
N LEU A 343 13.54 8.40 -20.50
CA LEU A 343 14.06 8.74 -21.83
C LEU A 343 15.42 9.44 -21.74
N LEU A 344 15.60 10.36 -20.78
CA LEU A 344 16.87 11.03 -20.55
C LEU A 344 17.96 10.04 -20.10
N THR A 345 17.65 9.16 -19.16
CA THR A 345 18.61 8.12 -18.71
C THR A 345 18.96 7.17 -19.85
N PHE A 346 18.00 6.80 -20.69
CA PHE A 346 18.24 6.00 -21.89
C PHE A 346 19.21 6.72 -22.87
N TYR A 347 18.97 8.00 -23.14
CA TYR A 347 19.81 8.80 -24.05
C TYR A 347 21.23 8.98 -23.49
N VAL A 348 21.36 9.39 -22.22
CA VAL A 348 22.65 9.62 -21.56
C VAL A 348 23.47 8.33 -21.46
N THR A 349 22.86 7.23 -21.10
CA THR A 349 23.56 5.94 -21.00
C THR A 349 24.03 5.46 -22.38
N ASN A 350 23.21 5.59 -23.40
CA ASN A 350 23.62 5.24 -24.75
C ASN A 350 24.79 6.13 -25.24
N TYR A 351 24.73 7.43 -24.97
CA TYR A 351 25.81 8.37 -25.33
C TYR A 351 27.10 8.04 -24.58
N LEU A 352 27.04 7.83 -23.27
CA LEU A 352 28.21 7.49 -22.47
C LEU A 352 28.80 6.13 -22.85
N PHE A 353 27.96 5.13 -23.11
CA PHE A 353 28.44 3.82 -23.54
C PHE A 353 29.10 3.87 -24.94
N ILE A 354 28.58 4.64 -25.86
CA ILE A 354 29.23 4.87 -27.15
C ILE A 354 30.58 5.54 -26.95
N LYS A 355 30.62 6.63 -26.15
CA LYS A 355 31.85 7.42 -25.96
C LYS A 355 32.93 6.68 -25.15
N PHE A 356 32.56 5.86 -24.14
CA PHE A 356 33.53 5.14 -23.28
C PHE A 356 33.89 3.74 -23.80
N LEU A 357 33.11 3.15 -24.70
CA LEU A 357 33.38 1.82 -25.26
C LEU A 357 33.95 1.86 -26.67
N ASP A 358 33.72 2.95 -27.43
CA ASP A 358 34.38 3.19 -28.72
C ASP A 358 35.83 3.69 -28.58
N ILE A 359 36.31 3.97 -27.34
CA ILE A 359 37.74 4.14 -27.07
C ILE A 359 38.38 2.75 -26.95
N ARG A 360 38.41 2.07 -28.09
CA ARG A 360 39.19 0.84 -28.31
C ARG A 360 40.01 0.94 -29.53
#